data_6f250af28cef8c3f7414d75900fe0aa0
#
_entry.id   6f250af28cef8c3f7414d75900fe0aa0
#
_cell.length_a   1.000
_cell.length_b   1.000
_cell.length_c   1.000
_cell.angle_alpha   90.00
_cell.angle_beta   90.00
_cell.angle_gamma   90.00
#
_symmetry.space_group_name_H-M   'P 1'
#
loop_
_entity.id
_entity.type
_entity.pdbx_description
1 polymer ?
#
loop_
_entity_poly.entity_id
_entity_poly.type
_entity_poly.pdbx_seq_one_letter_code
_entity_poly.pdbx_strand_id
1 'polypeptide(L)'
;MFLTGGWIVKRSRAVALGLGLLAMIPVGALAQTPLNPEIQIGLIQRFGDEEQDKLVLTPLTGDTLTVNFETGGQLQTLTTQELTILIGMEPLPQPVLQEWVVLSSHRSFESAEESANQWKARGIATELAQPSSWQVWAKREDYNTPLLRRLLLESLHEAGHGNTFIDSRVLTETPRAAFIADGYRYNRHQFRITSANRRVQIAENGGSKKLFGGDFKLQPNAYGTYTLVNQVPIELYLRGVVPHEIGPSAPQSAVEAQAVLARTYALRNLRRFAIDNYELCADTQCQVYRGLSGTVQRADRAIATTQGEVLAYEGELIDALYSSTTGGITARFSDVWNGFDRPYLQPVVDSLAITWDLAARPLSDETNFRSFINLQNRFNEDDWPTFRWKRSGTLEEITTGVKEYLTNRQNPLANLKAVTGLTVTERSNTGRVQTLLVNTDVGDFELHKNEVVSALIPPRSQLFYLEPLYQTKENEKDDATAADSAAAKQTPPVLEGYTFVGGGFGHGVGMSQTGSYRLGESGWPYQRILQFYYPNTQLLPITNDVVFWQEPEAAPTEATDPVAPDDPAFSLP
;
A
#
# COMPACT_ATOMS: atom_id res chain seq x y z
N MET A 1 -22.40 92.66 -18.75
CA MET A 1 -21.90 93.52 -19.83
C MET A 1 -21.74 92.63 -21.09
N PHE A 2 -22.67 92.88 -22.03
CA PHE A 2 -22.58 92.61 -23.49
C PHE A 2 -22.08 91.21 -23.94
N LEU A 3 -22.94 90.48 -24.60
CA LEU A 3 -23.52 90.46 -25.99
C LEU A 3 -22.78 89.39 -26.79
N THR A 4 -23.35 88.57 -27.46
CA THR A 4 -24.18 88.19 -28.61
C THR A 4 -23.59 86.95 -29.20
N GLY A 5 -24.24 85.90 -29.51
CA GLY A 5 -25.22 85.72 -30.57
C GLY A 5 -24.64 84.92 -31.70
N GLY A 6 -25.27 83.82 -32.08
CA GLY A 6 -24.87 83.10 -33.29
C GLY A 6 -25.50 81.71 -33.42
N TRP A 7 -26.72 81.70 -34.02
CA TRP A 7 -27.37 80.46 -34.46
C TRP A 7 -26.74 79.95 -35.75
N ILE A 8 -26.32 78.68 -35.82
CA ILE A 8 -26.13 77.96 -37.07
C ILE A 8 -26.82 76.63 -37.02
N VAL A 9 -27.86 76.50 -37.81
CA VAL A 9 -28.59 75.26 -38.12
C VAL A 9 -27.67 74.33 -38.92
N LYS A 10 -27.46 73.08 -38.50
CA LYS A 10 -26.94 72.07 -39.39
C LYS A 10 -27.80 70.80 -39.31
N ARG A 11 -28.19 70.41 -40.49
CA ARG A 11 -29.05 69.30 -40.91
C ARG A 11 -28.65 67.97 -40.35
N SER A 12 -29.64 67.27 -39.85
CA SER A 12 -29.59 65.85 -39.48
C SER A 12 -29.37 64.99 -40.72
N ARG A 13 -28.32 64.17 -40.70
CA ARG A 13 -28.22 62.95 -41.53
C ARG A 13 -28.40 61.78 -40.60
N ALA A 14 -29.51 61.02 -40.74
CA ALA A 14 -29.77 59.77 -40.11
C ALA A 14 -28.82 58.72 -40.73
N VAL A 15 -27.94 58.19 -39.91
CA VAL A 15 -27.15 56.98 -40.22
C VAL A 15 -27.85 55.83 -39.53
N ALA A 16 -28.43 54.91 -40.30
CA ALA A 16 -28.98 53.65 -39.81
C ALA A 16 -27.82 52.76 -39.39
N LEU A 17 -27.65 52.57 -38.07
CA LEU A 17 -26.78 51.49 -37.52
C LEU A 17 -27.54 50.18 -37.62
N GLY A 18 -27.14 49.33 -38.58
CA GLY A 18 -27.53 47.90 -38.57
C GLY A 18 -26.86 47.18 -37.37
N LEU A 19 -27.64 46.77 -36.37
CA LEU A 19 -27.21 45.81 -35.35
C LEU A 19 -27.04 44.46 -36.01
N GLY A 20 -25.83 44.10 -36.38
CA GLY A 20 -25.45 42.70 -36.64
C GLY A 20 -25.40 41.93 -35.33
N LEU A 21 -26.41 41.07 -35.07
CA LEU A 21 -26.31 40.03 -34.07
C LEU A 21 -25.22 39.03 -34.53
N LEU A 22 -24.00 39.14 -34.01
CA LEU A 22 -23.04 38.04 -34.01
C LEU A 22 -23.57 37.00 -33.05
N ALA A 23 -24.16 35.92 -33.56
CA ALA A 23 -24.41 34.70 -32.84
C ALA A 23 -23.03 34.16 -32.43
N MET A 24 -22.63 34.30 -31.14
CA MET A 24 -21.56 33.54 -30.56
C MET A 24 -22.00 32.07 -30.55
N ILE A 25 -21.55 31.31 -31.52
CA ILE A 25 -21.57 29.86 -31.47
C ILE A 25 -20.64 29.49 -30.32
N PRO A 26 -21.12 28.81 -29.27
CA PRO A 26 -20.20 28.28 -28.25
C PRO A 26 -19.24 27.36 -29.00
N VAL A 27 -17.96 27.68 -29.00
CA VAL A 27 -16.90 26.74 -29.37
C VAL A 27 -17.03 25.60 -28.39
N GLY A 28 -17.67 24.51 -28.80
CA GLY A 28 -17.74 23.29 -28.02
C GLY A 28 -16.30 22.93 -27.70
N ALA A 29 -15.96 22.89 -26.42
CA ALA A 29 -14.71 22.35 -25.97
C ALA A 29 -14.60 20.94 -26.58
N LEU A 30 -13.68 20.75 -27.52
CA LEU A 30 -13.34 19.43 -28.03
C LEU A 30 -12.93 18.62 -26.82
N ALA A 31 -13.74 17.64 -26.46
CA ALA A 31 -13.43 16.73 -25.37
C ALA A 31 -12.07 16.10 -25.71
N GLN A 32 -11.04 16.45 -24.95
CA GLN A 32 -9.73 15.84 -25.10
C GLN A 32 -9.88 14.35 -24.81
N THR A 33 -9.37 13.51 -25.70
CA THR A 33 -9.32 12.06 -25.44
C THR A 33 -8.48 11.83 -24.18
N PRO A 34 -9.00 11.15 -23.16
CA PRO A 34 -8.24 10.89 -21.95
C PRO A 34 -6.91 10.18 -22.27
N LEU A 35 -5.85 10.54 -21.56
CA LEU A 35 -4.57 9.89 -21.71
C LEU A 35 -4.67 8.43 -21.21
N ASN A 36 -3.90 7.56 -21.86
CA ASN A 36 -3.74 6.16 -21.47
C ASN A 36 -2.24 5.87 -21.24
N PRO A 37 -1.65 6.39 -20.15
CA PRO A 37 -0.21 6.27 -19.91
C PRO A 37 0.20 4.82 -19.75
N GLU A 38 1.43 4.51 -20.18
CA GLU A 38 2.07 3.23 -19.88
C GLU A 38 2.68 3.28 -18.48
N ILE A 39 2.53 2.18 -17.75
CA ILE A 39 3.07 1.98 -16.41
C ILE A 39 3.97 0.73 -16.38
N GLN A 40 4.89 0.68 -15.43
CA GLN A 40 5.88 -0.37 -15.27
C GLN A 40 5.60 -1.20 -14.03
N ILE A 41 5.24 -2.47 -14.22
CA ILE A 41 4.87 -3.40 -13.16
C ILE A 41 5.98 -4.42 -12.95
N GLY A 42 6.57 -4.48 -11.76
CA GLY A 42 7.45 -5.56 -11.34
C GLY A 42 6.66 -6.85 -11.20
N LEU A 43 6.59 -7.61 -12.31
CA LEU A 43 5.77 -8.81 -12.39
C LEU A 43 6.37 -9.95 -11.57
N ILE A 44 7.69 -10.11 -11.64
CA ILE A 44 8.49 -11.03 -10.80
C ILE A 44 9.63 -10.20 -10.23
N GLN A 45 9.54 -9.89 -8.95
CA GLN A 45 10.40 -8.89 -8.31
C GLN A 45 11.77 -9.43 -7.90
N ARG A 46 11.88 -10.75 -7.69
CA ARG A 46 13.07 -11.43 -7.13
C ARG A 46 13.45 -12.66 -7.96
N PHE A 47 13.64 -12.47 -9.27
CA PHE A 47 14.07 -13.53 -10.16
C PHE A 47 15.58 -13.78 -10.00
N GLY A 48 15.94 -14.96 -9.54
CA GLY A 48 17.31 -15.35 -9.20
C GLY A 48 17.61 -15.39 -7.71
N ASP A 49 16.59 -15.30 -6.85
CA ASP A 49 16.71 -15.67 -5.44
C ASP A 49 16.90 -17.19 -5.29
N GLU A 50 16.31 -17.97 -6.23
CA GLU A 50 16.43 -19.42 -6.30
C GLU A 50 17.22 -19.82 -7.56
N GLU A 51 18.18 -20.74 -7.40
CA GLU A 51 19.03 -21.20 -8.51
C GLU A 51 18.24 -21.85 -9.67
N GLN A 52 17.10 -22.46 -9.37
CA GLN A 52 16.21 -23.09 -10.34
C GLN A 52 15.23 -22.13 -11.02
N ASP A 53 15.29 -20.85 -10.73
CA ASP A 53 14.38 -19.87 -11.31
C ASP A 53 14.43 -19.89 -12.83
N LYS A 54 13.25 -20.10 -13.41
CA LYS A 54 13.08 -20.25 -14.86
C LYS A 54 11.78 -19.63 -15.34
N LEU A 55 11.87 -18.82 -16.39
CA LEU A 55 10.71 -18.27 -17.07
C LEU A 55 10.66 -18.76 -18.51
N VAL A 56 9.49 -19.15 -18.97
CA VAL A 56 9.23 -19.48 -20.37
C VAL A 56 8.20 -18.49 -20.92
N LEU A 57 8.59 -17.73 -21.94
CA LEU A 57 7.75 -16.77 -22.62
C LEU A 57 7.43 -17.29 -24.03
N THR A 58 6.15 -17.26 -24.39
CA THR A 58 5.68 -17.66 -25.72
C THR A 58 4.69 -16.62 -26.25
N PRO A 59 4.74 -16.28 -27.55
CA PRO A 59 3.75 -15.41 -28.18
C PRO A 59 2.42 -16.15 -28.34
N LEU A 60 1.37 -15.43 -28.71
CA LEU A 60 0.15 -16.06 -29.19
C LEU A 60 0.38 -16.73 -30.56
N THR A 61 -0.51 -17.69 -30.90
CA THR A 61 -0.45 -18.38 -32.20
C THR A 61 -0.44 -17.39 -33.37
N GLY A 62 0.54 -17.51 -34.26
CA GLY A 62 0.70 -16.63 -35.42
C GLY A 62 1.48 -15.34 -35.13
N ASP A 63 1.96 -15.15 -33.92
CA ASP A 63 2.85 -14.04 -33.53
C ASP A 63 4.28 -14.53 -33.25
N THR A 64 5.20 -13.61 -33.00
CA THR A 64 6.62 -13.89 -32.77
C THR A 64 7.13 -12.96 -31.66
N LEU A 65 7.98 -13.46 -30.78
CA LEU A 65 8.72 -12.63 -29.82
C LEU A 65 9.89 -11.95 -30.52
N THR A 66 10.09 -10.68 -30.22
CA THR A 66 11.26 -9.90 -30.59
C THR A 66 12.06 -9.59 -29.32
N VAL A 67 13.34 -9.99 -29.29
CA VAL A 67 14.24 -9.75 -28.16
C VAL A 67 15.30 -8.75 -28.56
N ASN A 68 15.37 -7.64 -27.81
CA ASN A 68 16.34 -6.57 -28.03
C ASN A 68 17.32 -6.53 -26.84
N PHE A 69 18.62 -6.60 -27.13
CA PHE A 69 19.72 -6.59 -26.16
C PHE A 69 20.97 -5.93 -26.72
N GLU A 70 21.89 -5.54 -25.86
CA GLU A 70 23.16 -4.95 -26.27
C GLU A 70 24.31 -5.96 -26.29
N THR A 71 25.21 -5.82 -27.27
CA THR A 71 26.47 -6.54 -27.36
C THR A 71 27.56 -5.58 -27.80
N GLY A 72 28.57 -5.36 -26.98
CA GLY A 72 29.65 -4.44 -27.31
C GLY A 72 29.17 -3.00 -27.60
N GLY A 73 28.14 -2.52 -26.94
CA GLY A 73 27.55 -1.20 -27.17
C GLY A 73 26.66 -1.09 -28.40
N GLN A 74 26.40 -2.22 -29.10
CA GLN A 74 25.50 -2.24 -30.27
C GLN A 74 24.20 -2.97 -29.93
N LEU A 75 23.07 -2.37 -30.30
CA LEU A 75 21.77 -3.00 -30.17
C LEU A 75 21.66 -4.19 -31.14
N GLN A 76 21.32 -5.34 -30.61
CA GLN A 76 21.02 -6.56 -31.33
C GLN A 76 19.54 -6.88 -31.22
N THR A 77 18.97 -7.45 -32.26
CA THR A 77 17.58 -7.88 -32.33
C THR A 77 17.52 -9.31 -32.84
N LEU A 78 16.78 -10.17 -32.16
CA LEU A 78 16.42 -11.50 -32.64
C LEU A 78 14.92 -11.75 -32.49
N THR A 79 14.42 -12.70 -33.28
CA THR A 79 13.03 -13.15 -33.20
C THR A 79 12.99 -14.64 -32.87
N THR A 80 12.00 -15.07 -32.05
CA THR A 80 11.83 -16.48 -31.67
C THR A 80 10.39 -16.82 -31.37
N GLN A 81 10.01 -18.09 -31.40
CA GLN A 81 8.70 -18.59 -31.00
C GLN A 81 8.65 -18.96 -29.51
N GLU A 82 9.79 -19.11 -28.86
CA GLU A 82 9.89 -19.38 -27.43
C GLU A 82 11.18 -18.76 -26.88
N LEU A 83 11.05 -18.09 -25.75
CA LEU A 83 12.17 -17.54 -24.99
C LEU A 83 12.19 -18.18 -23.60
N THR A 84 13.26 -18.85 -23.26
CA THR A 84 13.50 -19.35 -21.90
C THR A 84 14.51 -18.44 -21.21
N ILE A 85 14.17 -17.88 -20.06
CA ILE A 85 15.05 -17.07 -19.20
C ILE A 85 15.48 -17.93 -18.02
N LEU A 86 16.77 -17.92 -17.71
CA LEU A 86 17.40 -18.73 -16.68
C LEU A 86 18.35 -17.87 -15.85
N ILE A 87 18.57 -18.30 -14.62
CA ILE A 87 19.63 -17.76 -13.77
C ILE A 87 20.73 -18.82 -13.65
N GLY A 88 21.98 -18.38 -13.67
CA GLY A 88 23.15 -19.18 -13.31
C GLY A 88 23.95 -18.42 -12.27
N MET A 89 24.48 -19.10 -11.28
CA MET A 89 25.38 -18.51 -10.28
C MET A 89 26.80 -18.43 -10.85
N GLU A 90 27.41 -17.25 -10.79
CA GLU A 90 28.77 -17.02 -11.25
C GLU A 90 29.67 -16.72 -10.05
N PRO A 91 30.70 -17.56 -9.79
CA PRO A 91 31.65 -17.31 -8.69
C PRO A 91 32.35 -15.96 -8.87
N LEU A 92 32.45 -15.20 -7.78
CA LEU A 92 33.22 -13.96 -7.76
C LEU A 92 34.71 -14.25 -7.59
N PRO A 93 35.61 -13.47 -8.21
CA PRO A 93 37.05 -13.64 -8.07
C PRO A 93 37.54 -13.51 -6.62
N GLN A 94 36.82 -12.75 -5.81
CA GLN A 94 37.00 -12.60 -4.36
C GLN A 94 35.66 -12.26 -3.72
N PRO A 95 35.45 -12.60 -2.45
CA PRO A 95 34.22 -12.22 -1.73
C PRO A 95 34.01 -10.70 -1.74
N VAL A 96 32.77 -10.28 -2.00
CA VAL A 96 32.35 -8.87 -2.02
C VAL A 96 31.43 -8.60 -0.84
N LEU A 97 31.78 -7.60 -0.04
CA LEU A 97 30.92 -7.13 1.05
C LEU A 97 29.90 -6.13 0.51
N GLN A 98 28.62 -6.48 0.63
CA GLN A 98 27.51 -5.56 0.39
C GLN A 98 26.92 -5.11 1.72
N GLU A 99 26.68 -3.80 1.86
CA GLU A 99 26.16 -3.21 3.08
C GLU A 99 25.21 -2.06 2.79
N TRP A 100 24.15 -1.96 3.61
CA TRP A 100 23.21 -0.85 3.62
C TRP A 100 23.01 -0.35 5.04
N VAL A 101 22.88 0.95 5.24
CA VAL A 101 22.46 1.51 6.52
C VAL A 101 20.94 1.57 6.54
N VAL A 102 20.32 0.74 7.36
CA VAL A 102 18.87 0.70 7.56
C VAL A 102 18.51 1.68 8.66
N LEU A 103 17.78 2.72 8.31
CA LEU A 103 17.35 3.79 9.22
C LEU A 103 16.06 3.40 9.96
N SER A 104 15.16 2.66 9.29
CA SER A 104 13.92 2.15 9.87
C SER A 104 13.31 1.03 9.02
N SER A 105 12.44 0.22 9.64
CA SER A 105 11.71 -0.86 8.97
C SER A 105 10.21 -0.75 9.24
N HIS A 106 9.39 -0.90 8.19
CA HIS A 106 7.94 -0.71 8.22
C HIS A 106 7.21 -1.84 7.51
N ARG A 107 5.93 -2.03 7.86
CA ARG A 107 5.07 -2.98 7.16
C ARG A 107 4.59 -2.45 5.81
N SER A 108 4.31 -1.15 5.72
CA SER A 108 3.70 -0.53 4.55
C SER A 108 4.58 0.55 3.96
N PHE A 109 4.38 0.81 2.67
CA PHE A 109 5.04 1.89 1.95
C PHE A 109 4.73 3.25 2.58
N GLU A 110 3.47 3.49 2.95
CA GLU A 110 2.99 4.77 3.51
C GLU A 110 3.77 5.15 4.78
N SER A 111 3.96 4.19 5.69
CA SER A 111 4.75 4.43 6.91
C SER A 111 6.26 4.56 6.62
N ALA A 112 6.77 3.84 5.63
CA ALA A 112 8.16 3.95 5.21
C ALA A 112 8.42 5.31 4.53
N GLU A 113 7.52 5.77 3.68
CA GLU A 113 7.61 7.06 3.00
C GLU A 113 7.59 8.22 4.01
N GLU A 114 6.69 8.18 4.99
CA GLU A 114 6.66 9.16 6.07
C GLU A 114 7.97 9.18 6.88
N SER A 115 8.49 8.00 7.23
CA SER A 115 9.79 7.89 7.91
C SER A 115 10.94 8.43 7.04
N ALA A 116 10.93 8.15 5.73
CA ALA A 116 11.93 8.69 4.80
C ALA A 116 11.90 10.22 4.75
N ASN A 117 10.69 10.82 4.76
CA ASN A 117 10.54 12.27 4.80
C ASN A 117 11.08 12.87 6.11
N GLN A 118 10.85 12.20 7.25
CA GLN A 118 11.43 12.61 8.54
C GLN A 118 12.96 12.54 8.55
N TRP A 119 13.58 11.52 7.93
CA TRP A 119 15.02 11.43 7.80
C TRP A 119 15.60 12.48 6.85
N LYS A 120 14.91 12.76 5.73
CA LYS A 120 15.27 13.85 4.81
C LYS A 120 15.25 15.21 5.54
N ALA A 121 14.23 15.46 6.38
CA ALA A 121 14.14 16.68 7.18
C ALA A 121 15.31 16.83 8.18
N ARG A 122 15.94 15.72 8.59
CA ARG A 122 17.17 15.70 9.40
C ARG A 122 18.46 15.80 8.57
N GLY A 123 18.36 15.98 7.26
CA GLY A 123 19.50 16.11 6.35
C GLY A 123 20.08 14.80 5.85
N ILE A 124 19.42 13.66 6.07
CA ILE A 124 19.86 12.34 5.58
C ILE A 124 19.06 11.98 4.35
N ALA A 125 19.70 11.97 3.18
CA ALA A 125 19.06 11.48 1.95
C ALA A 125 18.75 9.98 2.06
N THR A 126 17.59 9.59 1.55
CA THR A 126 17.04 8.24 1.73
C THR A 126 16.65 7.56 0.42
N GLU A 127 16.62 6.23 0.46
CA GLU A 127 16.02 5.36 -0.55
C GLU A 127 15.00 4.45 0.13
N LEU A 128 13.86 4.22 -0.53
CA LEU A 128 12.85 3.25 -0.07
C LEU A 128 13.11 1.91 -0.73
N ALA A 129 13.28 0.87 0.08
CA ALA A 129 13.58 -0.48 -0.37
C ALA A 129 12.61 -1.48 0.25
N GLN A 130 12.40 -2.61 -0.41
CA GLN A 130 11.54 -3.70 0.06
C GLN A 130 12.26 -5.05 -0.08
N PRO A 131 13.29 -5.35 0.72
CA PRO A 131 13.93 -6.67 0.67
C PRO A 131 12.99 -7.80 1.12
N SER A 132 12.32 -7.68 2.24
CA SER A 132 11.24 -8.54 2.77
C SER A 132 10.12 -7.73 3.42
N SER A 133 10.48 -6.59 4.01
CA SER A 133 9.59 -5.55 4.51
C SER A 133 10.05 -4.21 3.94
N TRP A 134 9.20 -3.18 4.02
CA TRP A 134 9.59 -1.84 3.64
C TRP A 134 10.67 -1.30 4.57
N GLN A 135 11.76 -0.83 4.00
CA GLN A 135 12.89 -0.26 4.72
C GLN A 135 13.23 1.13 4.17
N VAL A 136 13.65 2.00 5.07
CA VAL A 136 14.26 3.27 4.71
C VAL A 136 15.77 3.09 4.82
N TRP A 137 16.46 3.17 3.69
CA TRP A 137 17.92 3.11 3.65
C TRP A 137 18.49 4.51 3.56
N ALA A 138 19.63 4.76 4.20
CA ALA A 138 20.45 5.91 3.86
C ALA A 138 20.93 5.75 2.40
N LYS A 139 20.91 6.84 1.63
CA LYS A 139 21.17 6.79 0.17
C LYS A 139 22.55 6.19 -0.11
N ARG A 140 22.58 5.07 -0.84
CA ARG A 140 23.79 4.27 -1.06
C ARG A 140 24.91 5.02 -1.77
N GLU A 141 24.58 5.97 -2.64
CA GLU A 141 25.56 6.82 -3.34
C GLU A 141 26.32 7.74 -2.39
N ASP A 142 25.64 8.25 -1.35
CA ASP A 142 26.23 9.18 -0.37
C ASP A 142 27.08 8.43 0.66
N TYR A 143 26.66 7.21 1.03
CA TYR A 143 27.35 6.35 1.99
C TYR A 143 27.97 5.12 1.32
N ASN A 144 28.80 5.36 0.30
CA ASN A 144 29.29 4.33 -0.63
C ASN A 144 30.52 3.55 -0.11
N THR A 145 31.10 3.92 1.03
CA THR A 145 32.22 3.19 1.64
C THR A 145 31.86 2.60 3.01
N PRO A 146 32.49 1.48 3.42
CA PRO A 146 32.28 0.92 4.76
C PRO A 146 32.53 1.93 5.89
N LEU A 147 33.53 2.79 5.74
CA LEU A 147 33.85 3.82 6.76
C LEU A 147 32.71 4.81 6.91
N LEU A 148 32.18 5.37 5.82
CA LEU A 148 31.08 6.34 5.87
C LEU A 148 29.83 5.74 6.50
N ARG A 149 29.51 4.47 6.20
CA ARG A 149 28.37 3.78 6.81
C ARG A 149 28.51 3.62 8.31
N ARG A 150 29.72 3.28 8.81
CA ARG A 150 29.97 3.13 10.24
C ARG A 150 29.95 4.47 10.99
N LEU A 151 30.52 5.52 10.40
CA LEU A 151 30.47 6.88 10.96
C LEU A 151 29.03 7.40 11.05
N LEU A 152 28.22 7.15 10.00
CA LEU A 152 26.78 7.48 10.05
C LEU A 152 26.09 6.72 11.19
N LEU A 153 26.29 5.40 11.27
CA LEU A 153 25.66 4.58 12.30
C LEU A 153 26.03 5.04 13.72
N GLU A 154 27.32 5.32 13.97
CA GLU A 154 27.81 5.83 15.24
C GLU A 154 27.14 7.16 15.60
N SER A 155 27.14 8.13 14.67
CA SER A 155 26.46 9.41 14.85
C SER A 155 24.96 9.27 15.14
N LEU A 156 24.26 8.32 14.47
CA LEU A 156 22.86 8.06 14.72
C LEU A 156 22.61 7.46 16.10
N HIS A 157 23.48 6.56 16.57
CA HIS A 157 23.36 5.96 17.89
C HIS A 157 23.64 7.00 18.99
N GLU A 158 24.65 7.88 18.81
CA GLU A 158 24.93 9.01 19.71
C GLU A 158 23.75 9.98 19.78
N ALA A 159 23.03 10.18 18.66
CA ALA A 159 21.80 10.98 18.59
C ALA A 159 20.55 10.26 19.15
N GLY A 160 20.69 9.05 19.71
CA GLY A 160 19.59 8.29 20.33
C GLY A 160 18.79 7.41 19.38
N HIS A 161 19.21 7.24 18.12
CA HIS A 161 18.53 6.39 17.13
C HIS A 161 19.05 4.93 17.16
N GLY A 162 18.98 4.27 18.31
CA GLY A 162 19.53 2.93 18.55
C GLY A 162 18.93 1.78 17.74
N ASN A 163 17.82 2.00 17.02
CA ASN A 163 17.19 0.99 16.15
C ASN A 163 17.74 1.00 14.72
N THR A 164 18.70 1.88 14.41
CA THR A 164 19.39 1.89 13.12
C THR A 164 20.49 0.84 13.10
N PHE A 165 20.71 0.20 11.94
CA PHE A 165 21.72 -0.85 11.82
C PHE A 165 22.32 -0.92 10.40
N ILE A 166 23.44 -1.62 10.26
CA ILE A 166 23.99 -1.99 8.96
C ILE A 166 23.58 -3.42 8.64
N ASP A 167 22.81 -3.59 7.56
CA ASP A 167 22.58 -4.90 6.95
C ASP A 167 23.79 -5.25 6.08
N SER A 168 24.41 -6.41 6.33
CA SER A 168 25.67 -6.83 5.71
C SER A 168 25.54 -8.23 5.12
N ARG A 169 26.02 -8.39 3.87
CA ARG A 169 26.08 -9.69 3.19
C ARG A 169 27.46 -9.84 2.56
N VAL A 170 28.04 -11.03 2.70
CA VAL A 170 29.26 -11.41 1.99
C VAL A 170 28.86 -12.28 0.81
N LEU A 171 29.06 -11.77 -0.39
CA LEU A 171 28.78 -12.51 -1.63
C LEU A 171 30.05 -13.22 -2.10
N THR A 172 29.95 -14.53 -2.34
CA THR A 172 30.98 -15.36 -2.97
C THR A 172 30.66 -15.66 -4.42
N GLU A 173 29.40 -15.49 -4.80
CA GLU A 173 28.88 -15.66 -6.15
C GLU A 173 27.78 -14.63 -6.41
N THR A 174 27.41 -14.46 -7.68
CA THR A 174 26.35 -13.52 -8.07
C THR A 174 25.47 -14.17 -9.14
N PRO A 175 24.13 -13.96 -9.09
CA PRO A 175 23.25 -14.47 -10.12
C PRO A 175 23.52 -13.76 -11.45
N ARG A 176 23.51 -14.53 -12.54
CA ARG A 176 23.67 -14.05 -13.90
C ARG A 176 22.52 -14.53 -14.77
N ALA A 177 21.80 -13.58 -15.34
CA ALA A 177 20.71 -13.89 -16.24
C ALA A 177 21.24 -14.32 -17.60
N ALA A 178 20.57 -15.31 -18.17
CA ALA A 178 20.75 -15.74 -19.56
C ALA A 178 19.37 -16.04 -20.17
N PHE A 179 19.27 -15.92 -21.47
CA PHE A 179 18.11 -16.43 -22.18
C PHE A 179 18.50 -17.43 -23.27
N ILE A 180 17.59 -18.34 -23.57
CA ILE A 180 17.70 -19.32 -24.67
C ILE A 180 16.64 -18.98 -25.71
N ALA A 181 17.05 -18.82 -26.96
CA ALA A 181 16.20 -18.64 -28.12
C ALA A 181 16.73 -19.53 -29.27
N ASP A 182 15.85 -20.31 -29.90
CA ASP A 182 16.17 -21.20 -31.02
C ASP A 182 17.38 -22.12 -30.75
N GLY A 183 17.52 -22.59 -29.49
CA GLY A 183 18.59 -23.48 -29.04
C GLY A 183 19.92 -22.78 -28.69
N TYR A 184 20.06 -21.49 -28.90
CA TYR A 184 21.25 -20.72 -28.53
C TYR A 184 21.10 -20.02 -27.21
N ARG A 185 22.14 -20.04 -26.35
CA ARG A 185 22.19 -19.34 -25.06
C ARG A 185 22.88 -17.98 -25.18
N TYR A 186 22.24 -16.96 -24.67
CA TYR A 186 22.72 -15.58 -24.62
C TYR A 186 22.86 -15.12 -23.16
N ASN A 187 24.07 -14.88 -22.68
CA ASN A 187 24.33 -14.35 -21.34
C ASN A 187 24.16 -12.83 -21.36
N ARG A 188 23.04 -12.33 -20.90
CA ARG A 188 22.70 -10.90 -20.89
C ARG A 188 21.98 -10.54 -19.60
N HIS A 189 22.37 -9.42 -19.01
CA HIS A 189 21.84 -8.94 -17.73
C HIS A 189 20.59 -8.07 -17.88
N GLN A 190 20.40 -7.56 -19.10
CA GLN A 190 19.25 -6.69 -19.40
C GLN A 190 18.86 -6.88 -20.87
N PHE A 191 17.57 -7.05 -21.11
CA PHE A 191 17.01 -7.14 -22.45
C PHE A 191 15.50 -6.84 -22.43
N ARG A 192 14.99 -6.40 -23.59
CA ARG A 192 13.56 -6.14 -23.80
C ARG A 192 12.95 -7.23 -24.66
N ILE A 193 11.67 -7.54 -24.39
CA ILE A 193 10.90 -8.57 -25.08
C ILE A 193 9.58 -7.92 -25.50
N THR A 194 9.29 -7.99 -26.79
CA THR A 194 8.05 -7.47 -27.37
C THR A 194 7.41 -8.53 -28.26
N SER A 195 6.14 -8.37 -28.62
CA SER A 195 5.48 -9.12 -29.70
C SER A 195 4.58 -8.17 -30.50
N ALA A 196 4.30 -8.51 -31.77
CA ALA A 196 3.53 -7.62 -32.64
C ALA A 196 2.12 -7.33 -32.08
N ASN A 197 1.50 -8.33 -31.48
CA ASN A 197 0.20 -8.19 -30.84
C ASN A 197 0.25 -7.68 -29.39
N ARG A 198 1.46 -7.43 -28.86
CA ARG A 198 1.69 -7.05 -27.46
C ARG A 198 0.95 -7.99 -26.48
N ARG A 199 1.03 -9.31 -26.73
CA ARG A 199 0.44 -10.37 -25.92
C ARG A 199 1.44 -11.51 -25.79
N VAL A 200 1.82 -11.82 -24.55
CA VAL A 200 2.81 -12.85 -24.23
C VAL A 200 2.26 -13.76 -23.14
N GLN A 201 2.42 -15.06 -23.34
CA GLN A 201 2.16 -16.06 -22.31
C GLN A 201 3.45 -16.30 -21.53
N ILE A 202 3.38 -16.26 -20.22
CA ILE A 202 4.50 -16.45 -19.29
C ILE A 202 4.20 -17.62 -18.36
N ALA A 203 5.12 -18.57 -18.29
CA ALA A 203 5.13 -19.64 -17.30
C ALA A 203 6.36 -19.49 -16.41
N GLU A 204 6.17 -19.54 -15.10
CA GLU A 204 7.20 -19.47 -14.08
C GLU A 204 7.43 -20.87 -13.50
N ASN A 205 8.69 -21.33 -13.44
CA ASN A 205 9.11 -22.59 -12.82
C ASN A 205 8.27 -23.81 -13.23
N GLY A 206 7.89 -23.89 -14.53
CA GLY A 206 7.05 -24.97 -15.06
C GLY A 206 5.57 -24.90 -14.67
N GLY A 207 5.13 -23.82 -14.07
CA GLY A 207 3.73 -23.57 -13.73
C GLY A 207 2.84 -23.29 -14.94
N SER A 208 1.58 -22.97 -14.69
CA SER A 208 0.61 -22.66 -15.74
C SER A 208 0.95 -21.37 -16.48
N LYS A 209 0.76 -21.36 -17.80
CA LYS A 209 0.92 -20.16 -18.62
C LYS A 209 -0.16 -19.12 -18.28
N LYS A 210 0.28 -17.92 -17.98
CA LYS A 210 -0.57 -16.73 -17.78
C LYS A 210 -0.39 -15.77 -18.94
N LEU A 211 -1.48 -15.22 -19.47
CA LEU A 211 -1.43 -14.24 -20.54
C LEU A 211 -1.27 -12.83 -19.97
N PHE A 212 -0.29 -12.09 -20.49
CA PHE A 212 -0.08 -10.68 -20.16
C PHE A 212 -0.13 -9.82 -21.41
N GLY A 213 -0.48 -8.54 -21.23
CA GLY A 213 -0.43 -7.54 -22.29
C GLY A 213 0.75 -6.59 -22.09
N GLY A 214 1.15 -5.88 -23.15
CA GLY A 214 2.26 -4.94 -23.12
C GLY A 214 3.60 -5.57 -23.51
N ASP A 215 4.66 -4.88 -23.14
CA ASP A 215 6.06 -5.25 -23.41
C ASP A 215 6.74 -5.65 -22.10
N PHE A 216 7.91 -6.31 -22.20
CA PHE A 216 8.61 -6.81 -21.02
C PHE A 216 10.07 -6.39 -21.05
N LYS A 217 10.65 -6.27 -19.85
CA LYS A 217 12.08 -6.01 -19.66
C LYS A 217 12.58 -6.85 -18.50
N LEU A 218 13.65 -7.62 -18.73
CA LEU A 218 14.44 -8.15 -17.63
C LEU A 218 15.54 -7.14 -17.28
N GLN A 219 15.70 -6.84 -16.00
CA GLN A 219 16.71 -5.90 -15.51
C GLN A 219 17.22 -6.29 -14.12
N PRO A 220 18.47 -5.90 -13.76
CA PRO A 220 18.95 -6.03 -12.38
C PRO A 220 18.11 -5.18 -11.42
N ASN A 221 18.04 -5.61 -10.16
CA ASN A 221 17.39 -4.89 -9.07
C ASN A 221 18.39 -4.46 -7.98
N ALA A 222 17.92 -3.75 -6.96
CA ALA A 222 18.73 -3.23 -5.87
C ALA A 222 19.28 -4.30 -4.92
N TYR A 223 18.80 -5.55 -5.02
CA TYR A 223 19.10 -6.65 -4.11
C TYR A 223 20.10 -7.66 -4.68
N GLY A 224 20.61 -7.40 -5.88
CA GLY A 224 21.60 -8.24 -6.55
C GLY A 224 21.01 -9.35 -7.41
N THR A 225 19.68 -9.41 -7.57
CA THR A 225 18.96 -10.33 -8.46
C THR A 225 18.32 -9.57 -9.63
N TYR A 226 17.25 -10.09 -10.22
CA TYR A 226 16.60 -9.49 -11.39
C TYR A 226 15.12 -9.26 -11.14
N THR A 227 14.55 -8.35 -11.90
CA THR A 227 13.11 -8.11 -11.96
C THR A 227 12.64 -8.26 -13.41
N LEU A 228 11.58 -9.06 -13.63
CA LEU A 228 10.83 -9.03 -14.88
C LEU A 228 9.78 -7.93 -14.77
N VAL A 229 9.97 -6.85 -15.51
CA VAL A 229 9.07 -5.71 -15.57
C VAL A 229 8.14 -5.84 -16.77
N ASN A 230 6.84 -5.64 -16.56
CA ASN A 230 5.83 -5.52 -17.62
C ASN A 230 5.51 -4.03 -17.85
N GLN A 231 5.76 -3.53 -19.03
CA GLN A 231 5.37 -2.18 -19.47
C GLN A 231 4.04 -2.26 -20.19
N VAL A 232 2.99 -1.66 -19.60
CA VAL A 232 1.61 -1.88 -20.02
C VAL A 232 0.77 -0.60 -19.93
N PRO A 233 -0.10 -0.28 -20.94
CA PRO A 233 -1.05 0.82 -20.82
C PRO A 233 -2.00 0.62 -19.63
N ILE A 234 -2.32 1.71 -18.90
CA ILE A 234 -3.11 1.66 -17.66
C ILE A 234 -4.46 0.96 -17.87
N GLU A 235 -5.18 1.23 -18.95
CA GLU A 235 -6.48 0.59 -19.20
C GLU A 235 -6.37 -0.91 -19.45
N LEU A 236 -5.24 -1.37 -20.00
CA LEU A 236 -4.96 -2.77 -20.17
C LEU A 236 -4.54 -3.46 -18.86
N TYR A 237 -3.76 -2.75 -18.02
CA TYR A 237 -3.41 -3.18 -16.68
C TYR A 237 -4.66 -3.43 -15.81
N LEU A 238 -5.62 -2.50 -15.84
CA LEU A 238 -6.87 -2.62 -15.07
C LEU A 238 -7.67 -3.89 -15.40
N ARG A 239 -7.58 -4.42 -16.61
CA ARG A 239 -8.24 -5.69 -16.96
C ARG A 239 -7.68 -6.88 -16.18
N GLY A 240 -6.43 -6.80 -15.75
CA GLY A 240 -5.77 -7.79 -14.90
C GLY A 240 -5.88 -7.52 -13.41
N VAL A 241 -6.41 -6.36 -13.01
CA VAL A 241 -6.54 -5.92 -11.60
C VAL A 241 -7.99 -5.98 -11.14
N VAL A 242 -8.89 -5.24 -11.79
CA VAL A 242 -10.26 -5.02 -11.31
C VAL A 242 -11.02 -6.31 -10.99
N PRO A 243 -11.02 -7.37 -11.84
CA PRO A 243 -11.75 -8.60 -11.52
C PRO A 243 -11.16 -9.38 -10.34
N HIS A 244 -9.88 -9.15 -10.02
CA HIS A 244 -9.18 -9.84 -8.92
C HIS A 244 -9.28 -9.08 -7.59
N GLU A 245 -9.53 -7.77 -7.65
CA GLU A 245 -9.72 -6.93 -6.47
C GLU A 245 -11.15 -7.01 -5.94
N ILE A 246 -12.16 -6.72 -6.77
CA ILE A 246 -13.54 -6.61 -6.30
C ILE A 246 -14.37 -7.88 -6.50
N GLY A 247 -13.84 -8.85 -7.26
CA GLY A 247 -14.55 -10.10 -7.57
C GLY A 247 -15.56 -9.99 -8.71
N PRO A 248 -15.84 -11.14 -9.37
CA PRO A 248 -16.64 -11.18 -10.61
C PRO A 248 -18.16 -11.00 -10.38
N SER A 249 -18.65 -11.19 -9.15
CA SER A 249 -20.08 -11.12 -8.80
C SER A 249 -20.54 -9.72 -8.39
N ALA A 250 -19.62 -8.76 -8.21
CA ALA A 250 -19.94 -7.40 -7.78
C ALA A 250 -20.95 -6.71 -8.71
N PRO A 251 -21.87 -5.86 -8.19
CA PRO A 251 -22.74 -5.01 -9.00
C PRO A 251 -21.95 -4.13 -9.96
N GLN A 252 -22.51 -3.83 -11.13
CA GLN A 252 -21.78 -3.08 -12.17
C GLN A 252 -21.23 -1.74 -11.67
N SER A 253 -22.01 -0.96 -10.90
CA SER A 253 -21.58 0.32 -10.36
C SER A 253 -20.48 0.20 -9.30
N ALA A 254 -20.43 -0.89 -8.54
CA ALA A 254 -19.32 -1.17 -7.62
C ALA A 254 -18.02 -1.50 -8.39
N VAL A 255 -18.12 -2.26 -9.49
CA VAL A 255 -16.98 -2.56 -10.37
C VAL A 255 -16.48 -1.29 -11.07
N GLU A 256 -17.38 -0.39 -11.48
CA GLU A 256 -17.04 0.92 -12.05
C GLU A 256 -16.31 1.80 -11.02
N ALA A 257 -16.81 1.86 -9.78
CA ALA A 257 -16.11 2.54 -8.69
C ALA A 257 -14.70 1.97 -8.45
N GLN A 258 -14.58 0.64 -8.42
CA GLN A 258 -13.28 -0.03 -8.26
C GLN A 258 -12.34 0.26 -9.44
N ALA A 259 -12.83 0.36 -10.67
CA ALA A 259 -12.02 0.69 -11.83
C ALA A 259 -11.43 2.11 -11.74
N VAL A 260 -12.22 3.09 -11.30
CA VAL A 260 -11.75 4.45 -11.03
C VAL A 260 -10.69 4.46 -9.92
N LEU A 261 -10.96 3.76 -8.80
CA LEU A 261 -10.03 3.70 -7.68
C LEU A 261 -8.72 3.01 -8.05
N ALA A 262 -8.78 1.88 -8.74
CA ALA A 262 -7.60 1.14 -9.16
C ALA A 262 -6.72 1.97 -10.12
N ARG A 263 -7.33 2.73 -11.03
CA ARG A 263 -6.64 3.66 -11.92
C ARG A 263 -5.98 4.81 -11.14
N THR A 264 -6.72 5.43 -10.24
CA THR A 264 -6.22 6.51 -9.39
C THR A 264 -5.07 6.05 -8.51
N TYR A 265 -5.23 4.91 -7.83
CA TYR A 265 -4.20 4.30 -7.01
C TYR A 265 -2.92 4.02 -7.80
N ALA A 266 -3.04 3.40 -8.97
CA ALA A 266 -1.88 3.05 -9.78
C ALA A 266 -1.07 4.31 -10.16
N LEU A 267 -1.74 5.33 -10.69
CA LEU A 267 -1.09 6.57 -11.12
C LEU A 267 -0.54 7.40 -9.94
N ARG A 268 -1.19 7.37 -8.80
CA ARG A 268 -0.72 8.03 -7.57
C ARG A 268 0.57 7.42 -7.02
N ASN A 269 0.80 6.14 -7.25
CA ASN A 269 1.82 5.34 -6.58
C ASN A 269 3.02 4.94 -7.46
N LEU A 270 3.25 5.59 -8.60
CA LEU A 270 4.31 5.24 -9.56
C LEU A 270 5.75 5.32 -8.99
N ARG A 271 5.94 5.92 -7.81
CA ARG A 271 7.23 6.10 -7.15
C ARG A 271 7.66 4.96 -6.23
N ARG A 272 6.76 3.98 -5.95
CA ARG A 272 6.97 2.97 -4.88
C ARG A 272 8.26 2.18 -5.03
N PHE A 273 8.59 1.77 -6.24
CA PHE A 273 9.75 0.92 -6.53
C PHE A 273 10.82 1.63 -7.37
N ALA A 274 10.98 2.95 -7.15
CA ALA A 274 11.97 3.75 -7.88
C ALA A 274 13.41 3.20 -7.74
N ILE A 275 13.75 2.62 -6.58
CA ILE A 275 15.06 1.99 -6.32
C ILE A 275 15.37 0.81 -7.27
N ASP A 276 14.32 0.15 -7.76
CA ASP A 276 14.39 -1.03 -8.66
C ASP A 276 14.06 -0.69 -10.12
N ASN A 277 13.89 0.61 -10.45
CA ASN A 277 13.55 1.11 -11.79
C ASN A 277 12.26 0.51 -12.40
N TYR A 278 11.24 0.35 -11.56
CA TYR A 278 9.86 0.11 -11.97
C TYR A 278 8.92 0.82 -10.97
N GLU A 279 7.61 0.76 -11.17
CA GLU A 279 6.67 1.64 -10.49
C GLU A 279 5.82 0.93 -9.44
N LEU A 280 5.21 -0.20 -9.79
CA LEU A 280 4.29 -0.94 -8.94
C LEU A 280 4.63 -2.43 -8.92
N CYS A 281 4.29 -3.11 -7.82
CA CYS A 281 4.32 -4.56 -7.73
C CYS A 281 3.02 -5.21 -8.26
N ALA A 282 3.01 -6.53 -8.42
CA ALA A 282 1.88 -7.29 -8.96
C ALA A 282 1.08 -8.03 -7.87
N ASP A 283 1.38 -7.80 -6.60
CA ASP A 283 0.80 -8.47 -5.43
C ASP A 283 -0.02 -7.53 -4.53
N THR A 284 -0.44 -8.02 -3.37
CA THR A 284 -1.27 -7.30 -2.40
C THR A 284 -0.60 -6.10 -1.73
N GLN A 285 0.71 -5.89 -1.92
CA GLN A 285 1.41 -4.69 -1.45
C GLN A 285 1.08 -3.46 -2.32
N CYS A 286 0.67 -3.70 -3.56
CA CYS A 286 0.16 -2.69 -4.48
C CYS A 286 -1.28 -3.00 -4.86
N GLN A 287 -1.47 -3.76 -5.94
CA GLN A 287 -2.75 -4.26 -6.43
C GLN A 287 -2.52 -5.65 -7.05
N VAL A 288 -3.43 -6.57 -6.84
CA VAL A 288 -3.32 -7.93 -7.38
C VAL A 288 -3.44 -7.90 -8.91
N TYR A 289 -2.31 -7.95 -9.59
CA TYR A 289 -2.22 -7.98 -11.05
C TYR A 289 -1.91 -9.39 -11.57
N ARG A 290 -2.86 -10.02 -12.24
CA ARG A 290 -2.73 -11.40 -12.76
C ARG A 290 -2.73 -11.48 -14.28
N GLY A 291 -2.49 -10.37 -14.97
CA GLY A 291 -2.53 -10.29 -16.42
C GLY A 291 -3.95 -10.50 -16.97
N LEU A 292 -4.04 -11.00 -18.19
CA LEU A 292 -5.30 -11.10 -18.93
C LEU A 292 -6.01 -12.46 -18.80
N SER A 293 -5.43 -13.42 -18.05
CA SER A 293 -5.97 -14.77 -17.85
C SER A 293 -7.10 -14.77 -16.84
N GLY A 294 -7.88 -13.95 -16.61
CA GLY A 294 -8.99 -13.90 -15.62
C GLY A 294 -9.93 -12.72 -15.87
N THR A 295 -9.80 -12.13 -17.07
CA THR A 295 -10.67 -11.01 -17.47
C THR A 295 -12.12 -11.46 -17.56
N VAL A 296 -13.04 -10.60 -17.10
CA VAL A 296 -14.48 -10.84 -17.15
C VAL A 296 -15.16 -9.67 -17.84
N GLN A 297 -16.21 -9.96 -18.63
CA GLN A 297 -16.92 -8.95 -19.42
C GLN A 297 -17.45 -7.76 -18.58
N ARG A 298 -17.84 -8.02 -17.32
CA ARG A 298 -18.32 -6.98 -16.41
C ARG A 298 -17.22 -5.97 -16.08
N ALA A 299 -16.00 -6.43 -15.79
CA ALA A 299 -14.85 -5.58 -15.55
C ALA A 299 -14.45 -4.82 -16.82
N ASP A 300 -14.40 -5.50 -17.98
CA ASP A 300 -14.09 -4.84 -19.26
C ASP A 300 -15.08 -3.71 -19.56
N ARG A 301 -16.38 -3.92 -19.28
CA ARG A 301 -17.40 -2.88 -19.43
C ARG A 301 -17.20 -1.73 -18.45
N ALA A 302 -16.91 -2.01 -17.19
CA ALA A 302 -16.66 -1.00 -16.17
C ALA A 302 -15.45 -0.11 -16.52
N ILE A 303 -14.36 -0.73 -16.95
CA ILE A 303 -13.14 -0.02 -17.40
C ILE A 303 -13.46 0.88 -18.60
N ALA A 304 -14.20 0.36 -19.58
CA ALA A 304 -14.60 1.15 -20.76
C ALA A 304 -15.55 2.30 -20.42
N THR A 305 -16.52 2.08 -19.50
CA THR A 305 -17.47 3.12 -19.07
C THR A 305 -16.76 4.26 -18.32
N THR A 306 -15.73 3.94 -17.53
CA THR A 306 -14.97 4.89 -16.71
C THR A 306 -13.59 5.25 -17.30
N GLN A 307 -13.42 5.02 -18.62
CA GLN A 307 -12.12 5.18 -19.26
C GLN A 307 -11.51 6.55 -18.99
N GLY A 308 -10.27 6.55 -18.48
CA GLY A 308 -9.50 7.75 -18.18
C GLY A 308 -10.03 8.57 -17.00
N GLU A 309 -11.03 8.13 -16.24
CA GLU A 309 -11.52 8.84 -15.06
C GLU A 309 -10.70 8.48 -13.81
N VAL A 310 -10.32 9.51 -13.06
CA VAL A 310 -9.59 9.42 -11.79
C VAL A 310 -10.22 10.30 -10.73
N LEU A 311 -9.96 9.99 -9.46
CA LEU A 311 -10.34 10.85 -8.34
C LEU A 311 -9.20 11.79 -7.97
N ALA A 312 -9.54 13.08 -7.83
CA ALA A 312 -8.61 14.12 -7.42
C ALA A 312 -9.18 14.97 -6.28
N TYR A 313 -8.31 15.55 -5.51
CA TYR A 313 -8.58 16.57 -4.52
C TYR A 313 -7.63 17.76 -4.80
N GLU A 314 -8.18 18.95 -4.98
CA GLU A 314 -7.42 20.17 -5.32
C GLU A 314 -6.46 20.00 -6.52
N GLY A 315 -6.86 19.18 -7.52
CA GLY A 315 -6.10 18.97 -8.77
C GLY A 315 -5.03 17.89 -8.69
N GLU A 316 -4.78 17.29 -7.52
CA GLU A 316 -3.86 16.18 -7.31
C GLU A 316 -4.64 14.86 -7.11
N LEU A 317 -4.09 13.73 -7.61
CA LEU A 317 -4.70 12.42 -7.38
C LEU A 317 -4.73 12.08 -5.89
N ILE A 318 -5.84 11.50 -5.46
CA ILE A 318 -6.01 11.08 -4.06
C ILE A 318 -5.26 9.77 -3.75
N ASP A 319 -5.01 9.52 -2.47
CA ASP A 319 -4.67 8.19 -1.97
C ASP A 319 -5.94 7.32 -2.01
N ALA A 320 -6.18 6.68 -3.16
CA ALA A 320 -7.41 5.92 -3.46
C ALA A 320 -7.38 4.53 -2.81
N LEU A 321 -7.36 4.52 -1.48
CA LEU A 321 -7.24 3.32 -0.64
C LEU A 321 -8.60 2.60 -0.53
N TYR A 322 -8.59 1.28 -0.54
CA TYR A 322 -9.78 0.45 -0.36
C TYR A 322 -9.44 -0.86 0.36
N SER A 323 -10.42 -1.48 0.96
CA SER A 323 -10.24 -2.76 1.67
C SER A 323 -11.47 -3.66 1.52
N SER A 324 -11.33 -4.93 1.84
CA SER A 324 -12.42 -5.91 1.71
C SER A 324 -13.66 -5.47 2.51
N THR A 325 -13.50 -5.27 3.84
CA THR A 325 -14.57 -4.78 4.73
C THR A 325 -13.98 -3.83 5.75
N THR A 326 -14.72 -2.78 6.11
CA THR A 326 -14.31 -1.78 7.11
C THR A 326 -14.76 -2.14 8.53
N GLY A 327 -15.65 -3.12 8.68
CA GLY A 327 -16.31 -3.44 9.94
C GLY A 327 -17.41 -2.43 10.32
N GLY A 328 -18.03 -1.79 9.32
CA GLY A 328 -19.14 -0.87 9.46
C GLY A 328 -18.74 0.60 9.70
N ILE A 329 -17.45 0.91 9.70
CA ILE A 329 -16.93 2.28 9.80
C ILE A 329 -15.54 2.37 9.15
N THR A 330 -15.33 3.38 8.31
CA THR A 330 -14.02 3.61 7.70
C THR A 330 -13.04 4.23 8.71
N ALA A 331 -11.74 3.97 8.53
CA ALA A 331 -10.67 4.55 9.33
C ALA A 331 -10.15 5.86 8.71
N ARG A 332 -9.56 6.72 9.53
CA ARG A 332 -8.67 7.78 9.06
C ARG A 332 -7.35 7.17 8.56
N PHE A 333 -6.62 7.92 7.76
CA PHE A 333 -5.28 7.51 7.35
C PHE A 333 -4.36 7.30 8.56
N SER A 334 -4.36 8.27 9.48
CA SER A 334 -3.54 8.25 10.70
C SER A 334 -3.93 7.16 11.72
N ASP A 335 -5.11 6.57 11.61
CA ASP A 335 -5.50 5.43 12.45
C ASP A 335 -4.72 4.15 12.11
N VAL A 336 -4.18 4.06 10.89
CA VAL A 336 -3.54 2.85 10.37
C VAL A 336 -2.05 3.06 10.11
N TRP A 337 -1.69 4.17 9.49
CA TRP A 337 -0.31 4.49 9.10
C TRP A 337 0.21 5.74 9.81
N ASN A 338 1.51 5.93 9.75
CA ASN A 338 2.12 7.19 10.14
C ASN A 338 1.90 8.23 9.03
N GLY A 339 1.85 9.50 9.41
CA GLY A 339 1.61 10.61 8.51
C GLY A 339 0.29 11.35 8.79
N PHE A 340 0.09 12.44 8.07
CA PHE A 340 -1.07 13.33 8.24
C PHE A 340 -2.35 12.72 7.68
N ASP A 341 -3.49 13.11 8.25
CA ASP A 341 -4.80 12.77 7.72
C ASP A 341 -5.05 13.44 6.36
N ARG A 342 -5.83 12.76 5.54
CA ARG A 342 -6.26 13.24 4.22
C ARG A 342 -7.67 13.83 4.33
N PRO A 343 -7.92 15.06 3.83
CA PRO A 343 -9.23 15.70 3.94
C PRO A 343 -10.38 14.87 3.33
N TYR A 344 -10.07 14.01 2.38
CA TYR A 344 -11.02 13.14 1.69
C TYR A 344 -11.12 11.73 2.27
N LEU A 345 -10.33 11.35 3.28
CA LEU A 345 -10.39 10.07 4.00
C LEU A 345 -11.00 10.25 5.39
N GLN A 346 -12.18 10.87 5.43
CA GLN A 346 -12.92 11.07 6.67
C GLN A 346 -13.62 9.77 7.08
N PRO A 347 -13.79 9.52 8.40
CA PRO A 347 -14.56 8.38 8.88
C PRO A 347 -16.01 8.44 8.41
N VAL A 348 -16.47 7.37 7.80
CA VAL A 348 -17.84 7.18 7.34
C VAL A 348 -18.42 5.95 8.02
N VAL A 349 -19.57 6.07 8.67
CA VAL A 349 -20.36 4.91 9.12
C VAL A 349 -20.95 4.27 7.87
N ASP A 350 -20.53 3.04 7.57
CA ASP A 350 -20.85 2.33 6.34
C ASP A 350 -22.27 1.73 6.40
N SER A 351 -23.26 2.63 6.27
CA SER A 351 -24.68 2.35 6.43
C SER A 351 -25.52 3.32 5.62
N LEU A 352 -26.63 2.82 5.04
CA LEU A 352 -27.68 3.65 4.40
C LEU A 352 -28.58 4.38 5.41
N ALA A 353 -28.53 3.97 6.66
CA ALA A 353 -29.33 4.55 7.76
C ALA A 353 -28.40 5.15 8.84
N ILE A 354 -28.95 6.00 9.69
CA ILE A 354 -28.23 6.47 10.89
C ILE A 354 -28.16 5.31 11.89
N THR A 355 -27.07 4.56 11.86
CA THR A 355 -26.86 3.38 12.71
C THR A 355 -26.02 3.69 13.94
N TRP A 356 -25.08 4.63 13.81
CA TRP A 356 -24.19 5.06 14.89
C TRP A 356 -23.83 6.53 14.72
N ASP A 357 -23.92 7.29 15.80
CA ASP A 357 -23.44 8.68 15.87
C ASP A 357 -22.03 8.70 16.49
N LEU A 358 -21.02 8.81 15.63
CA LEU A 358 -19.62 8.79 16.05
C LEU A 358 -19.22 10.03 16.87
N ALA A 359 -19.87 11.18 16.64
CA ALA A 359 -19.58 12.40 17.37
C ALA A 359 -20.11 12.33 18.82
N ALA A 360 -21.31 11.78 19.01
CA ALA A 360 -21.89 11.60 20.34
C ALA A 360 -21.33 10.35 21.06
N ARG A 361 -20.91 9.35 20.34
CA ARG A 361 -20.43 8.06 20.86
C ARG A 361 -19.14 7.64 20.20
N PRO A 362 -17.99 8.28 20.51
CA PRO A 362 -16.70 7.95 19.93
C PRO A 362 -16.30 6.52 20.30
N LEU A 363 -15.68 5.80 19.35
CA LEU A 363 -15.28 4.41 19.56
C LEU A 363 -13.91 4.28 20.27
N SER A 364 -13.30 5.38 20.66
CA SER A 364 -12.18 5.41 21.62
C SER A 364 -12.62 5.01 23.04
N ASP A 365 -13.90 5.16 23.39
CA ASP A 365 -14.49 4.63 24.62
C ASP A 365 -14.77 3.12 24.45
N GLU A 366 -14.23 2.30 25.35
CA GLU A 366 -14.32 0.84 25.26
C GLU A 366 -15.78 0.34 25.37
N THR A 367 -16.65 1.01 26.14
CA THR A 367 -18.08 0.65 26.27
C THR A 367 -18.82 0.91 24.97
N ASN A 368 -18.58 2.06 24.35
CA ASN A 368 -19.12 2.40 23.04
C ASN A 368 -18.59 1.42 21.99
N PHE A 369 -17.28 1.11 22.01
CA PHE A 369 -16.67 0.21 21.07
C PHE A 369 -17.28 -1.20 21.13
N ARG A 370 -17.40 -1.79 22.33
CA ARG A 370 -18.04 -3.10 22.51
C ARG A 370 -19.50 -3.07 22.05
N SER A 371 -20.23 -1.99 22.36
CA SER A 371 -21.61 -1.80 21.90
C SER A 371 -21.68 -1.76 20.38
N PHE A 372 -20.74 -1.07 19.70
CA PHE A 372 -20.67 -0.99 18.24
C PHE A 372 -20.34 -2.34 17.60
N ILE A 373 -19.34 -3.06 18.10
CA ILE A 373 -18.96 -4.39 17.59
C ILE A 373 -20.10 -5.41 17.77
N ASN A 374 -20.93 -5.27 18.79
CA ASN A 374 -22.08 -6.15 19.01
C ASN A 374 -23.27 -5.88 18.07
N LEU A 375 -23.27 -4.76 17.31
CA LEU A 375 -24.26 -4.53 16.27
C LEU A 375 -24.00 -5.46 15.06
N GLN A 376 -24.99 -6.29 14.73
CA GLN A 376 -24.87 -7.31 13.69
C GLN A 376 -25.57 -6.94 12.37
N ASN A 377 -26.34 -5.85 12.34
CA ASN A 377 -27.16 -5.48 11.20
C ASN A 377 -27.23 -3.96 10.98
N ARG A 378 -27.87 -3.53 9.89
CA ARG A 378 -28.03 -2.14 9.42
C ARG A 378 -26.76 -1.51 8.86
N PHE A 379 -25.74 -2.29 8.52
CA PHE A 379 -24.55 -1.84 7.82
C PHE A 379 -24.55 -2.36 6.37
N ASN A 380 -23.84 -1.71 5.50
CA ASN A 380 -23.74 -2.14 4.11
C ASN A 380 -22.96 -3.46 3.95
N GLU A 381 -22.22 -3.87 4.99
CA GLU A 381 -21.38 -5.07 5.02
C GLU A 381 -21.97 -6.22 5.83
N ASP A 382 -23.16 -6.08 6.42
CA ASP A 382 -23.67 -7.00 7.46
C ASP A 382 -23.93 -8.44 7.01
N ASP A 383 -24.06 -8.68 5.72
CA ASP A 383 -24.19 -10.03 5.12
C ASP A 383 -22.84 -10.75 4.92
N TRP A 384 -21.71 -10.08 5.19
CA TRP A 384 -20.40 -10.65 4.89
C TRP A 384 -19.74 -11.30 6.12
N PRO A 385 -19.13 -12.51 5.97
CA PRO A 385 -18.48 -13.21 7.09
C PRO A 385 -17.32 -12.44 7.73
N THR A 386 -16.77 -11.44 7.03
CA THR A 386 -15.69 -10.59 7.52
C THR A 386 -16.18 -9.33 8.22
N PHE A 387 -17.49 -9.06 8.20
CA PHE A 387 -18.07 -7.88 8.88
C PHE A 387 -17.89 -7.97 10.40
N ARG A 388 -18.20 -9.15 10.99
CA ARG A 388 -17.97 -9.45 12.42
C ARG A 388 -17.30 -10.82 12.55
N TRP A 389 -16.32 -10.91 13.41
CA TRP A 389 -15.56 -12.14 13.61
C TRP A 389 -15.11 -12.31 15.06
N LYS A 390 -14.93 -13.56 15.46
CA LYS A 390 -14.25 -13.99 16.67
C LYS A 390 -13.14 -14.96 16.28
N ARG A 391 -11.95 -14.75 16.80
CA ARG A 391 -10.79 -15.61 16.56
C ARG A 391 -10.00 -15.74 17.84
N SER A 392 -9.73 -16.97 18.25
CA SER A 392 -8.90 -17.24 19.43
C SER A 392 -7.47 -17.52 19.02
N GLY A 393 -6.53 -17.19 19.89
CA GLY A 393 -5.13 -17.56 19.81
C GLY A 393 -4.61 -17.87 21.19
N THR A 394 -3.85 -18.97 21.29
CA THR A 394 -3.13 -19.33 22.52
C THR A 394 -1.95 -18.37 22.75
N LEU A 395 -1.45 -18.30 23.99
CA LEU A 395 -0.23 -17.53 24.27
C LEU A 395 0.96 -18.05 23.48
N GLU A 396 1.02 -19.35 23.16
CA GLU A 396 2.07 -19.95 22.34
C GLU A 396 2.02 -19.45 20.88
N GLU A 397 0.83 -19.46 20.26
CA GLU A 397 0.63 -18.91 18.90
C GLU A 397 0.95 -17.42 18.85
N ILE A 398 0.52 -16.66 19.85
CA ILE A 398 0.81 -15.22 19.98
C ILE A 398 2.32 -15.01 20.14
N THR A 399 2.99 -15.80 21.00
CA THR A 399 4.45 -15.74 21.18
C THR A 399 5.19 -15.98 19.88
N THR A 400 4.74 -16.97 19.09
CA THR A 400 5.34 -17.29 17.79
C THR A 400 5.28 -16.10 16.84
N GLY A 401 4.12 -15.49 16.67
CA GLY A 401 3.95 -14.32 15.78
C GLY A 401 4.76 -13.11 16.26
N VAL A 402 4.73 -12.81 17.55
CA VAL A 402 5.49 -11.70 18.15
C VAL A 402 6.99 -11.92 17.97
N LYS A 403 7.49 -13.14 18.19
CA LYS A 403 8.90 -13.47 18.03
C LYS A 403 9.37 -13.31 16.59
N GLU A 404 8.59 -13.79 15.63
CA GLU A 404 8.86 -13.60 14.19
C GLU A 404 8.90 -12.11 13.83
N TYR A 405 7.93 -11.34 14.30
CA TYR A 405 7.86 -9.89 14.10
C TYR A 405 9.11 -9.17 14.61
N LEU A 406 9.56 -9.49 15.83
CA LEU A 406 10.75 -8.88 16.44
C LEU A 406 12.06 -9.34 15.77
N THR A 407 12.14 -10.62 15.37
CA THR A 407 13.31 -11.18 14.67
C THR A 407 13.53 -10.47 13.33
N ASN A 408 12.47 -10.28 12.56
CA ASN A 408 12.53 -9.59 11.26
C ASN A 408 12.97 -8.11 11.38
N ARG A 409 12.93 -7.54 12.60
CA ARG A 409 13.37 -6.17 12.91
C ARG A 409 14.69 -6.12 13.68
N GLN A 410 15.35 -7.24 13.87
CA GLN A 410 16.58 -7.35 14.66
C GLN A 410 16.42 -6.75 16.07
N ASN A 411 15.20 -6.83 16.65
CA ASN A 411 14.91 -6.27 17.96
C ASN A 411 15.54 -7.13 19.06
N PRO A 412 16.22 -6.56 20.07
CA PRO A 412 16.85 -7.29 21.18
C PRO A 412 15.87 -8.19 21.95
N LEU A 413 14.58 -7.85 22.00
CA LEU A 413 13.54 -8.64 22.66
C LEU A 413 13.12 -9.90 21.86
N ALA A 414 13.67 -10.14 20.67
CA ALA A 414 13.37 -11.34 19.86
C ALA A 414 13.79 -12.65 20.55
N ASN A 415 14.59 -12.58 21.63
CA ASN A 415 14.99 -13.72 22.45
C ASN A 415 13.93 -14.15 23.49
N LEU A 416 12.76 -13.50 23.53
CA LEU A 416 11.65 -13.83 24.42
C LEU A 416 11.26 -15.32 24.30
N LYS A 417 10.79 -15.91 25.39
CA LYS A 417 10.30 -17.30 25.43
C LYS A 417 8.79 -17.35 25.46
N ALA A 418 8.14 -16.36 26.09
CA ALA A 418 6.69 -16.32 26.22
C ALA A 418 6.16 -14.89 26.28
N VAL A 419 5.04 -14.66 25.58
CA VAL A 419 4.13 -13.57 25.85
C VAL A 419 3.26 -13.95 27.05
N THR A 420 3.19 -13.07 28.04
CA THR A 420 2.45 -13.32 29.30
C THR A 420 1.14 -12.56 29.38
N GLY A 421 0.98 -11.51 28.55
CA GLY A 421 -0.24 -10.72 28.53
C GLY A 421 -0.32 -9.77 27.33
N LEU A 422 -1.56 -9.40 26.99
CA LEU A 422 -1.89 -8.38 26.00
C LEU A 422 -2.90 -7.38 26.58
N THR A 423 -2.68 -6.09 26.36
CA THR A 423 -3.62 -5.04 26.79
C THR A 423 -3.72 -3.97 25.72
N VAL A 424 -4.93 -3.69 25.25
CA VAL A 424 -5.20 -2.50 24.40
C VAL A 424 -5.18 -1.28 25.31
N THR A 425 -4.19 -0.42 25.16
CA THR A 425 -3.99 0.79 25.98
C THR A 425 -4.57 2.03 25.34
N GLU A 426 -4.63 2.07 24.00
CA GLU A 426 -5.14 3.20 23.26
C GLU A 426 -5.94 2.76 22.03
N ARG A 427 -6.99 3.52 21.72
CA ARG A 427 -7.89 3.28 20.59
C ARG A 427 -8.27 4.61 19.93
N SER A 428 -8.31 4.64 18.60
CA SER A 428 -8.74 5.82 17.85
C SER A 428 -10.24 6.07 17.99
N ASN A 429 -10.69 7.26 17.60
CA ASN A 429 -12.12 7.59 17.59
C ASN A 429 -12.94 6.70 16.65
N THR A 430 -12.32 6.05 15.67
CA THR A 430 -12.95 5.07 14.77
C THR A 430 -12.86 3.63 15.29
N GLY A 431 -12.32 3.41 16.49
CA GLY A 431 -12.27 2.14 17.19
C GLY A 431 -11.02 1.30 16.88
N ARG A 432 -10.10 1.75 16.03
CA ARG A 432 -8.87 1.01 15.71
C ARG A 432 -7.91 1.04 16.89
N VAL A 433 -7.31 -0.11 17.20
CA VAL A 433 -6.25 -0.20 18.21
C VAL A 433 -5.08 0.67 17.74
N GLN A 434 -4.71 1.66 18.58
CA GLN A 434 -3.57 2.55 18.35
C GLN A 434 -2.34 2.03 19.05
N THR A 435 -2.50 1.53 20.28
CA THR A 435 -1.41 0.99 21.09
C THR A 435 -1.87 -0.30 21.77
N LEU A 436 -1.06 -1.34 21.62
CA LEU A 436 -1.20 -2.63 22.28
C LEU A 436 0.06 -2.91 23.10
N LEU A 437 -0.08 -2.96 24.41
CA LEU A 437 0.98 -3.38 25.32
C LEU A 437 1.11 -4.91 25.26
N VAL A 438 2.34 -5.40 25.03
CA VAL A 438 2.72 -6.81 25.02
C VAL A 438 3.63 -7.05 26.22
N ASN A 439 3.17 -7.84 27.19
CA ASN A 439 3.96 -8.27 28.32
C ASN A 439 4.68 -9.57 27.99
N THR A 440 5.97 -9.67 28.29
CA THR A 440 6.79 -10.86 28.01
C THR A 440 7.65 -11.25 29.22
N ASP A 441 8.29 -12.42 29.14
CA ASP A 441 9.22 -12.90 30.15
C ASP A 441 10.57 -12.15 30.19
N VAL A 442 10.85 -11.30 29.21
CA VAL A 442 12.11 -10.55 29.08
C VAL A 442 11.93 -9.02 29.13
N GLY A 443 10.70 -8.54 29.19
CA GLY A 443 10.34 -7.13 29.24
C GLY A 443 9.09 -6.85 28.42
N ASP A 444 8.52 -5.68 28.65
CA ASP A 444 7.29 -5.22 28.01
C ASP A 444 7.62 -4.29 26.87
N PHE A 445 6.78 -4.26 25.85
CA PHE A 445 6.90 -3.33 24.72
C PHE A 445 5.52 -3.02 24.11
N GLU A 446 5.46 -1.99 23.31
CA GLU A 446 4.23 -1.55 22.64
C GLU A 446 4.28 -1.84 21.14
N LEU A 447 3.15 -2.26 20.60
CA LEU A 447 2.86 -2.35 19.17
C LEU A 447 1.91 -1.22 18.81
N HIS A 448 2.24 -0.50 17.74
CA HIS A 448 1.47 0.66 17.31
C HIS A 448 0.76 0.40 15.99
N LYS A 449 -0.51 0.82 15.89
CA LYS A 449 -1.30 0.85 14.67
C LYS A 449 -1.23 -0.48 13.90
N ASN A 450 -0.83 -0.46 12.63
CA ASN A 450 -0.77 -1.66 11.78
C ASN A 450 0.29 -2.70 12.21
N GLU A 451 1.20 -2.34 13.11
CA GLU A 451 2.15 -3.32 13.70
C GLU A 451 1.41 -4.40 14.49
N VAL A 452 0.31 -4.04 15.15
CA VAL A 452 -0.54 -4.98 15.90
C VAL A 452 -0.99 -6.15 15.04
N VAL A 453 -1.45 -5.87 13.82
CA VAL A 453 -1.87 -6.92 12.86
C VAL A 453 -0.67 -7.63 12.22
N SER A 454 0.52 -7.04 12.27
CA SER A 454 1.75 -7.65 11.76
C SER A 454 2.32 -8.70 12.72
N ALA A 455 2.28 -8.38 14.03
CA ALA A 455 2.87 -9.20 15.08
C ALA A 455 1.93 -10.32 15.56
N LEU A 456 0.62 -10.15 15.33
CA LEU A 456 -0.39 -11.09 15.82
C LEU A 456 -1.07 -11.84 14.67
N ILE A 457 -1.19 -13.16 14.80
CA ILE A 457 -1.82 -14.03 13.81
C ILE A 457 -3.36 -13.92 13.82
N PRO A 458 -4.06 -13.86 15.00
CA PRO A 458 -5.51 -13.95 15.02
C PRO A 458 -6.28 -12.77 14.41
N PRO A 459 -5.92 -11.48 14.61
CA PRO A 459 -6.77 -10.38 14.18
C PRO A 459 -6.76 -10.20 12.65
N ARG A 460 -7.94 -9.91 12.08
CA ARG A 460 -8.11 -9.62 10.64
C ARG A 460 -8.00 -8.13 10.29
N SER A 461 -8.10 -7.29 11.31
CA SER A 461 -8.02 -5.82 11.24
C SER A 461 -7.64 -5.27 12.61
N GLN A 462 -7.39 -3.96 12.71
CA GLN A 462 -7.17 -3.28 13.99
C GLN A 462 -8.46 -3.01 14.78
N LEU A 463 -9.63 -3.37 14.26
CA LEU A 463 -10.94 -3.11 14.86
C LEU A 463 -11.38 -4.29 15.71
N PHE A 464 -10.79 -4.46 16.90
CA PHE A 464 -11.10 -5.56 17.82
C PHE A 464 -10.92 -5.19 19.29
N TYR A 465 -11.51 -5.98 20.20
CA TYR A 465 -11.19 -6.03 21.62
C TYR A 465 -10.79 -7.46 22.03
N LEU A 466 -10.20 -7.59 23.22
CA LEU A 466 -9.70 -8.84 23.75
C LEU A 466 -10.62 -9.38 24.85
N GLU A 467 -10.89 -10.68 24.80
CA GLU A 467 -11.49 -11.45 25.90
C GLU A 467 -10.45 -12.51 26.32
N PRO A 468 -10.00 -12.51 27.61
CA PRO A 468 -9.03 -13.49 28.06
C PRO A 468 -9.62 -14.91 28.08
N LEU A 469 -8.81 -15.88 27.64
CA LEU A 469 -9.13 -17.31 27.73
C LEU A 469 -8.36 -17.90 28.91
N TYR A 470 -9.08 -18.51 29.81
CA TYR A 470 -8.52 -19.20 30.97
C TYR A 470 -8.72 -20.71 30.86
N GLN A 471 -7.80 -21.48 31.48
CA GLN A 471 -7.97 -22.92 31.61
C GLN A 471 -9.29 -23.24 32.27
N THR A 472 -10.11 -24.02 31.58
CA THR A 472 -11.29 -24.65 32.19
C THR A 472 -10.79 -25.82 33.03
N LYS A 473 -10.91 -25.80 34.35
CA LYS A 473 -10.72 -27.03 35.14
C LYS A 473 -11.72 -28.04 34.62
N GLU A 474 -11.26 -29.09 33.95
CA GLU A 474 -12.09 -30.29 33.77
C GLU A 474 -12.50 -30.75 35.16
N ASN A 475 -13.81 -30.81 35.38
CA ASN A 475 -14.35 -31.39 36.58
C ASN A 475 -13.76 -32.81 36.74
N GLU A 476 -12.85 -33.02 37.69
CA GLU A 476 -12.62 -34.34 38.22
C GLU A 476 -13.99 -34.85 38.72
N LYS A 477 -14.56 -35.76 37.94
CA LYS A 477 -15.77 -36.46 38.31
C LYS A 477 -15.48 -37.30 39.56
N ASP A 478 -16.23 -36.96 40.57
CA ASP A 478 -16.72 -37.84 41.64
C ASP A 478 -15.85 -38.99 42.10
N ASP A 479 -15.08 -38.79 43.16
CA ASP A 479 -15.07 -39.71 44.28
C ASP A 479 -14.60 -38.95 45.54
N ALA A 480 -15.50 -38.25 46.20
CA ALA A 480 -15.22 -37.69 47.51
C ALA A 480 -16.48 -37.75 48.38
N THR A 481 -16.49 -38.76 49.25
CA THR A 481 -17.24 -38.79 50.48
C THR A 481 -17.02 -37.50 51.30
N ALA A 482 -18.13 -36.93 51.75
CA ALA A 482 -18.19 -35.73 52.58
C ALA A 482 -17.31 -35.82 53.85
N ALA A 483 -16.40 -34.91 54.02
CA ALA A 483 -15.96 -34.23 55.24
C ALA A 483 -14.59 -33.57 55.04
N ASP A 484 -14.61 -32.26 54.79
CA ASP A 484 -13.75 -31.25 55.40
C ASP A 484 -13.83 -29.95 54.61
N SER A 485 -14.74 -29.08 55.02
CA SER A 485 -14.82 -27.72 54.57
C SER A 485 -13.80 -26.87 55.34
N ALA A 486 -12.60 -26.74 54.82
CA ALA A 486 -11.67 -25.69 55.21
C ALA A 486 -10.98 -25.13 53.96
N ALA A 487 -11.40 -23.93 53.58
CA ALA A 487 -10.73 -22.94 52.70
C ALA A 487 -9.77 -23.56 51.63
N ALA A 488 -10.33 -24.13 50.58
CA ALA A 488 -9.58 -24.39 49.36
C ALA A 488 -9.11 -23.04 48.83
N LYS A 489 -7.81 -22.73 48.91
CA LYS A 489 -7.16 -21.64 48.21
C LYS A 489 -7.47 -21.81 46.73
N GLN A 490 -8.41 -21.03 46.19
CA GLN A 490 -8.66 -21.01 44.77
C GLN A 490 -7.39 -20.50 44.09
N THR A 491 -6.67 -21.40 43.45
CA THR A 491 -5.57 -21.03 42.56
C THR A 491 -6.16 -20.12 41.48
N PRO A 492 -5.61 -18.93 41.23
CA PRO A 492 -6.13 -18.06 40.18
C PRO A 492 -6.13 -18.82 38.84
N PRO A 493 -7.15 -18.59 38.00
CA PRO A 493 -7.24 -19.24 36.70
C PRO A 493 -6.01 -18.90 35.85
N VAL A 494 -5.44 -19.91 35.20
CA VAL A 494 -4.25 -19.73 34.34
C VAL A 494 -4.71 -19.18 32.99
N LEU A 495 -4.11 -18.08 32.57
CA LEU A 495 -4.35 -17.49 31.25
C LEU A 495 -3.74 -18.40 30.17
N GLU A 496 -4.54 -18.85 29.21
CA GLU A 496 -4.12 -19.68 28.07
C GLU A 496 -3.98 -18.88 26.77
N GLY A 497 -4.68 -17.76 26.65
CA GLY A 497 -4.70 -16.98 25.44
C GLY A 497 -5.77 -15.89 25.45
N TYR A 498 -6.17 -15.48 24.26
CA TYR A 498 -7.20 -14.46 24.07
C TYR A 498 -8.14 -14.81 22.91
N THR A 499 -9.41 -14.46 23.06
CA THR A 499 -10.34 -14.33 21.97
C THR A 499 -10.34 -12.88 21.49
N PHE A 500 -10.02 -12.66 20.24
CA PHE A 500 -10.11 -11.41 19.52
C PHE A 500 -11.52 -11.29 18.96
N VAL A 501 -12.29 -10.29 19.42
CA VAL A 501 -13.65 -10.03 18.98
C VAL A 501 -13.65 -8.73 18.18
N GLY A 502 -13.94 -8.79 16.89
CA GLY A 502 -13.76 -7.62 16.04
C GLY A 502 -14.60 -7.61 14.78
N GLY A 503 -14.29 -6.66 13.93
CA GLY A 503 -14.95 -6.48 12.64
C GLY A 503 -14.00 -6.00 11.56
N GLY A 504 -14.39 -6.23 10.29
CA GLY A 504 -13.62 -5.81 9.13
C GLY A 504 -12.49 -6.75 8.73
N PHE A 505 -12.01 -6.60 7.50
CA PHE A 505 -10.89 -7.33 6.94
C PHE A 505 -10.02 -6.39 6.09
N GLY A 506 -8.77 -6.18 6.51
CA GLY A 506 -7.83 -5.23 5.94
C GLY A 506 -7.73 -3.94 6.77
N HIS A 507 -7.19 -2.88 6.18
CA HIS A 507 -6.91 -1.61 6.88
C HIS A 507 -8.15 -0.76 7.18
N GLY A 508 -9.24 -0.90 6.40
CA GLY A 508 -10.49 -0.21 6.63
C GLY A 508 -10.49 1.28 6.27
N VAL A 509 -9.50 1.78 5.56
CA VAL A 509 -9.43 3.18 5.07
C VAL A 509 -10.02 3.25 3.67
N GLY A 510 -10.83 4.28 3.38
CA GLY A 510 -11.46 4.50 2.09
C GLY A 510 -12.61 3.53 1.80
N MET A 511 -12.77 3.09 0.55
CA MET A 511 -13.92 2.30 0.14
C MET A 511 -13.93 0.89 0.72
N SER A 512 -15.06 0.48 1.32
CA SER A 512 -15.38 -0.93 1.52
C SER A 512 -15.80 -1.57 0.21
N GLN A 513 -15.06 -2.58 -0.24
CA GLN A 513 -15.45 -3.33 -1.44
C GLN A 513 -16.82 -3.98 -1.26
N THR A 514 -17.05 -4.66 -0.13
CA THR A 514 -18.32 -5.32 0.16
C THR A 514 -19.46 -4.34 0.47
N GLY A 515 -19.16 -3.22 1.15
CA GLY A 515 -20.12 -2.14 1.35
C GLY A 515 -20.59 -1.52 0.04
N SER A 516 -19.69 -1.37 -0.94
CA SER A 516 -20.03 -0.87 -2.28
C SER A 516 -21.00 -1.78 -3.03
N TYR A 517 -21.02 -3.09 -2.72
CA TYR A 517 -21.98 -4.02 -3.32
C TYR A 517 -23.41 -3.65 -2.92
N ARG A 518 -23.68 -3.49 -1.62
CA ARG A 518 -24.99 -3.09 -1.10
C ARG A 518 -25.44 -1.75 -1.67
N LEU A 519 -24.52 -0.79 -1.81
CA LEU A 519 -24.83 0.50 -2.42
C LEU A 519 -25.20 0.34 -3.90
N GLY A 520 -24.46 -0.47 -4.65
CA GLY A 520 -24.75 -0.78 -6.04
C GLY A 520 -26.06 -1.53 -6.23
N GLU A 521 -26.37 -2.53 -5.39
CA GLU A 521 -27.64 -3.26 -5.38
C GLU A 521 -28.83 -2.33 -5.05
N SER A 522 -28.59 -1.29 -4.23
CA SER A 522 -29.55 -0.24 -3.93
C SER A 522 -29.73 0.79 -5.06
N GLY A 523 -29.09 0.55 -6.23
CA GLY A 523 -29.22 1.39 -7.43
C GLY A 523 -28.34 2.65 -7.42
N TRP A 524 -27.33 2.73 -6.56
CA TRP A 524 -26.42 3.87 -6.59
C TRP A 524 -25.47 3.78 -7.79
N PRO A 525 -25.29 4.88 -8.57
CA PRO A 525 -24.25 4.95 -9.58
C PRO A 525 -22.86 5.07 -8.93
N TYR A 526 -21.82 4.67 -9.65
CA TYR A 526 -20.45 4.65 -9.12
C TYR A 526 -19.96 6.02 -8.60
N GLN A 527 -20.36 7.13 -9.24
CA GLN A 527 -20.02 8.47 -8.78
C GLN A 527 -20.51 8.73 -7.35
N ARG A 528 -21.73 8.26 -7.03
CA ARG A 528 -22.30 8.43 -5.69
C ARG A 528 -21.62 7.49 -4.68
N ILE A 529 -21.24 6.29 -5.09
CA ILE A 529 -20.47 5.35 -4.26
C ILE A 529 -19.12 5.97 -3.91
N LEU A 530 -18.41 6.51 -4.90
CA LEU A 530 -17.13 7.18 -4.70
C LEU A 530 -17.26 8.39 -3.78
N GLN A 531 -18.26 9.23 -3.99
CA GLN A 531 -18.50 10.42 -3.17
C GLN A 531 -18.83 10.07 -1.70
N PHE A 532 -19.46 8.91 -1.47
CA PHE A 532 -19.77 8.44 -0.11
C PHE A 532 -18.52 8.09 0.68
N TYR A 533 -17.55 7.40 0.06
CA TYR A 533 -16.32 6.99 0.73
C TYR A 533 -15.19 8.03 0.66
N TYR A 534 -15.23 8.93 -0.33
CA TYR A 534 -14.22 9.98 -0.57
C TYR A 534 -14.92 11.34 -0.74
N PRO A 535 -15.46 11.91 0.36
CA PRO A 535 -16.12 13.20 0.30
C PRO A 535 -15.15 14.31 -0.18
N ASN A 536 -15.70 15.33 -0.84
CA ASN A 536 -14.98 16.50 -1.35
C ASN A 536 -13.98 16.21 -2.49
N THR A 537 -13.99 15.02 -3.08
CA THR A 537 -13.19 14.69 -4.26
C THR A 537 -13.94 15.02 -5.55
N GLN A 538 -13.18 15.10 -6.64
CA GLN A 538 -13.70 15.33 -7.99
C GLN A 538 -13.30 14.18 -8.90
N LEU A 539 -14.22 13.75 -9.77
CA LEU A 539 -13.92 12.89 -10.91
C LEU A 539 -13.39 13.76 -12.04
N LEU A 540 -12.17 13.49 -12.46
CA LEU A 540 -11.50 14.22 -13.54
C LEU A 540 -11.01 13.25 -14.62
N PRO A 541 -11.00 13.66 -15.91
CA PRO A 541 -10.29 12.90 -16.92
C PRO A 541 -8.77 13.04 -16.74
N ILE A 542 -8.02 11.99 -17.04
CA ILE A 542 -6.55 12.06 -17.08
C ILE A 542 -6.14 13.01 -18.21
N THR A 543 -5.54 14.13 -17.85
CA THR A 543 -4.95 15.11 -18.75
C THR A 543 -3.53 15.44 -18.31
N ASN A 544 -2.80 16.23 -19.08
CA ASN A 544 -1.48 16.70 -18.70
C ASN A 544 -1.49 17.66 -17.48
N ASP A 545 -2.67 18.19 -17.13
CA ASP A 545 -2.83 19.13 -16.02
C ASP A 545 -3.09 18.42 -14.68
N VAL A 546 -3.38 17.11 -14.70
CA VAL A 546 -3.61 16.34 -13.49
C VAL A 546 -2.28 15.94 -12.87
N VAL A 547 -2.07 16.35 -11.64
CA VAL A 547 -0.86 16.01 -10.88
C VAL A 547 -1.03 14.63 -10.27
N PHE A 548 -0.16 13.69 -10.63
CA PHE A 548 -0.23 12.32 -10.10
C PHE A 548 0.25 12.25 -8.65
N TRP A 549 1.32 12.96 -8.32
CA TRP A 549 1.86 13.06 -6.98
C TRP A 549 2.80 14.26 -6.87
N GLN A 550 2.78 14.94 -5.73
CA GLN A 550 3.75 15.97 -5.36
C GLN A 550 4.50 15.53 -4.09
N GLU A 551 5.81 15.79 -4.08
CA GLU A 551 6.57 15.60 -2.85
C GLU A 551 6.02 16.58 -1.78
N PRO A 552 5.69 16.09 -0.57
CA PRO A 552 5.22 16.98 0.49
C PRO A 552 6.24 18.10 0.74
N GLU A 553 5.77 19.33 0.85
CA GLU A 553 6.64 20.42 1.32
C GLU A 553 7.21 20.03 2.68
N ALA A 554 8.54 20.18 2.85
CA ALA A 554 9.16 19.93 4.13
C ALA A 554 8.44 20.77 5.20
N ALA A 555 7.93 20.11 6.23
CA ALA A 555 7.34 20.84 7.36
C ALA A 555 8.35 21.89 7.81
N PRO A 556 7.92 23.16 8.04
CA PRO A 556 8.83 24.15 8.57
C PRO A 556 9.44 23.56 9.85
N THR A 557 10.75 23.49 9.89
CA THR A 557 11.48 23.11 11.10
C THR A 557 11.00 24.08 12.19
N GLU A 558 10.20 23.58 13.14
CA GLU A 558 9.99 24.34 14.38
C GLU A 558 11.38 24.66 14.88
N ALA A 559 11.69 25.96 14.88
CA ALA A 559 12.92 26.44 15.46
C ALA A 559 12.93 25.97 16.91
N THR A 560 13.74 24.97 17.22
CA THR A 560 14.03 24.62 18.60
C THR A 560 14.57 25.88 19.22
N ASP A 561 13.82 26.48 20.12
CA ASP A 561 14.33 27.56 20.97
C ASP A 561 15.67 27.09 21.53
N PRO A 562 16.73 27.91 21.44
CA PRO A 562 18.02 27.54 21.97
C PRO A 562 17.84 27.26 23.46
N VAL A 563 18.07 26.00 23.86
CA VAL A 563 18.16 25.62 25.26
C VAL A 563 19.22 26.56 25.89
N ALA A 564 18.77 27.42 26.80
CA ALA A 564 19.66 28.26 27.57
C ALA A 564 20.68 27.35 28.28
N PRO A 565 21.98 27.70 28.29
CA PRO A 565 22.98 26.90 28.98
C PRO A 565 22.67 26.88 30.48
N ASP A 566 22.42 25.69 31.01
CA ASP A 566 22.35 25.48 32.46
C ASP A 566 23.64 25.94 33.13
N ASP A 567 23.50 26.88 34.05
CA ASP A 567 24.56 27.41 34.89
C ASP A 567 25.01 26.33 35.89
N PRO A 568 26.29 25.88 35.91
CA PRO A 568 26.70 24.85 36.85
C PRO A 568 27.13 25.50 38.20
N ALA A 569 26.20 25.68 39.09
CA ALA A 569 26.53 25.88 40.49
C ALA A 569 26.71 24.53 41.19
N PHE A 570 27.90 23.97 41.10
CA PHE A 570 28.32 22.84 41.92
C PHE A 570 29.07 23.35 43.15
N SER A 571 28.55 23.09 44.33
CA SER A 571 29.31 23.11 45.58
C SER A 571 29.24 21.73 46.23
N LEU A 572 30.43 21.12 46.33
CA LEU A 572 30.68 19.95 47.18
C LEU A 572 30.80 20.35 48.67
N PRO A 573 30.62 19.47 49.64
CA PRO A 573 31.67 18.51 50.03
C PRO A 573 31.26 17.07 49.88
#